data_29bb51106ef03d42f648184692bbd2fd
#
_entry.id   29bb51106ef03d42f648184692bbd2fd
#
_cell.length_a   1.000
_cell.length_b   1.000
_cell.length_c   1.000
_cell.angle_alpha   90.00
_cell.angle_beta   90.00
_cell.angle_gamma   90.00
#
_symmetry.space_group_name_H-M   'P 1'
#
loop_
_entity.id
_entity.type
_entity.pdbx_description
1 polymer ?
#
loop_
_entity_poly.entity_id
_entity_poly.type
_entity_poly.pdbx_seq_one_letter_code
_entity_poly.pdbx_strand_id
1 'polypeptide(L)'
;LIGEWGGFMKEPNLKWMTCMRRLISENHLNHTFWCYNANSGDTGGLVLDDFSTWDEEKYAFVKEVLWQENGKFVGLDHKIALGENGITLKDAKGL
;
A
#
# COMPACT_ATOMS: atom_id res chain seq x y z
N LEU A 1 4.13 0.56 -11.69
CA LEU A 1 3.91 -0.26 -10.49
C LEU A 1 5.23 -0.55 -9.78
N ILE A 2 5.29 -0.21 -8.51
CA ILE A 2 6.39 -0.64 -7.63
C ILE A 2 6.04 -2.03 -7.13
N GLY A 3 6.76 -3.05 -7.60
CA GLY A 3 6.44 -4.46 -7.37
C GLY A 3 6.49 -4.88 -5.91
N GLU A 4 7.47 -4.36 -5.16
CA GLU A 4 7.52 -4.54 -3.71
C GLU A 4 8.45 -3.51 -3.07
N TRP A 5 8.10 -3.10 -1.87
CA TRP A 5 8.93 -2.25 -1.03
C TRP A 5 8.59 -2.49 0.44
N GLY A 6 9.55 -2.35 1.31
CA GLY A 6 9.34 -2.58 2.73
C GLY A 6 10.65 -2.62 3.49
N GLY A 7 10.58 -2.68 4.79
CA GLY A 7 11.73 -2.72 5.66
C GLY A 7 11.35 -2.56 7.13
N PHE A 8 12.33 -2.65 8.00
CA PHE A 8 12.13 -2.40 9.42
C PHE A 8 11.96 -0.91 9.70
N MET A 9 11.14 -0.58 10.71
CA MET A 9 10.88 0.80 11.15
C MET A 9 12.05 1.35 11.99
N LYS A 10 13.25 1.24 11.48
CA LYS A 10 14.47 1.74 12.12
C LYS A 10 15.50 2.12 11.07
N GLU A 11 16.45 2.97 11.43
CA GLU A 11 17.51 3.38 10.53
C GLU A 11 18.47 2.21 10.22
N PRO A 12 19.02 2.15 9.00
CA PRO A 12 18.84 3.09 7.89
C PRO A 12 17.57 2.89 7.08
N ASN A 13 16.83 1.81 7.29
CA ASN A 13 15.64 1.45 6.51
C ASN A 13 14.55 2.51 6.58
N LEU A 14 14.32 3.08 7.75
CA LEU A 14 13.25 4.06 7.96
C LEU A 14 13.44 5.30 7.08
N LYS A 15 14.66 5.78 6.95
CA LYS A 15 14.97 6.93 6.08
C LYS A 15 14.66 6.61 4.63
N TRP A 16 15.09 5.45 4.16
CA TRP A 16 14.82 4.98 2.81
C TRP A 16 13.32 4.84 2.56
N MET A 17 12.60 4.20 3.48
CA MET A 17 11.17 3.99 3.36
C MET A 17 10.39 5.31 3.37
N THR A 18 10.85 6.28 4.14
CA THR A 18 10.24 7.62 4.16
C THR A 18 10.36 8.29 2.78
N CYS A 19 11.51 8.19 2.15
CA CYS A 19 11.71 8.70 0.80
C CYS A 19 10.84 7.97 -0.22
N MET A 20 10.72 6.66 -0.12
CA MET A 20 9.88 5.84 -1.00
C MET A 20 8.40 6.20 -0.82
N ARG A 21 7.93 6.31 0.42
CA ARG A 21 6.56 6.71 0.71
C ARG A 21 6.22 8.07 0.09
N ARG A 22 7.15 9.01 0.21
CA ARG A 22 7.00 10.34 -0.37
C ARG A 22 6.89 10.30 -1.88
N LEU A 23 7.76 9.52 -2.53
CA LEU A 23 7.71 9.33 -3.98
C LEU A 23 6.37 8.75 -4.43
N ILE A 24 5.91 7.72 -3.75
CA ILE A 24 4.62 7.08 -4.02
C ILE A 24 3.48 8.08 -3.87
N SER A 25 3.46 8.81 -2.76
CA SER A 25 2.41 9.79 -2.46
C SER A 25 2.36 10.92 -3.46
N GLU A 26 3.52 11.51 -3.77
CA GLU A 26 3.58 12.67 -4.68
C GLU A 26 3.21 12.33 -6.13
N ASN A 27 3.43 11.08 -6.55
CA ASN A 27 3.21 10.64 -7.92
C ASN A 27 2.04 9.68 -8.08
N HIS A 28 1.29 9.40 -7.01
CA HIS A 28 0.17 8.45 -7.01
C HIS A 28 0.52 7.11 -7.64
N LEU A 29 1.67 6.55 -7.25
CA LEU A 29 2.15 5.30 -7.82
C LEU A 29 1.41 4.11 -7.24
N ASN A 30 1.09 3.14 -8.09
CA ASN A 30 0.61 1.85 -7.63
C ASN A 30 1.77 1.07 -7.03
N HIS A 31 1.50 0.37 -5.94
CA HIS A 31 2.56 -0.35 -5.24
C HIS A 31 2.02 -1.53 -4.45
N THR A 32 2.92 -2.44 -4.09
CA THR A 32 2.65 -3.49 -3.11
C THR A 32 3.70 -3.42 -2.01
N PHE A 33 3.25 -3.53 -0.76
CA PHE A 33 4.15 -3.48 0.38
C PHE A 33 4.58 -4.89 0.79
N TRP A 34 5.86 -5.09 1.03
CA TRP A 34 6.41 -6.36 1.46
C TRP A 34 6.71 -6.31 2.95
N CYS A 35 6.07 -7.04 3.83
CA CYS A 35 4.97 -7.95 3.50
C CYS A 35 3.99 -8.03 4.68
N TYR A 36 3.00 -8.92 4.57
CA TYR A 36 1.97 -9.04 5.60
C TYR A 36 2.53 -9.62 6.91
N ASN A 37 3.19 -10.77 6.83
CA ASN A 37 3.67 -11.46 8.02
C ASN A 37 5.16 -11.22 8.29
N ALA A 38 5.62 -11.62 9.48
CA ALA A 38 6.97 -11.35 9.95
C ALA A 38 8.02 -12.38 9.49
N ASN A 39 7.70 -13.24 8.54
CA ASN A 39 8.62 -14.29 8.07
C ASN A 39 9.84 -13.77 7.32
N SER A 40 9.77 -12.55 6.82
CA SER A 40 10.91 -11.95 6.09
C SER A 40 11.94 -11.43 7.08
N GLY A 41 13.12 -12.02 7.08
CA GLY A 41 14.20 -11.65 7.99
C GLY A 41 14.82 -10.29 7.71
N ASP A 42 14.61 -9.75 6.52
CA ASP A 42 15.16 -8.45 6.10
C ASP A 42 14.15 -7.31 6.13
N THR A 43 12.87 -7.60 6.23
CA THR A 43 11.83 -6.56 6.24
C THR A 43 10.89 -6.62 7.43
N GLY A 44 10.72 -7.80 8.04
CA GLY A 44 9.61 -8.02 8.96
C GLY A 44 8.27 -7.97 8.24
N GLY A 45 7.19 -7.77 8.95
CA GLY A 45 5.85 -7.74 8.40
C GLY A 45 4.99 -6.63 8.98
N LEU A 46 3.79 -6.48 8.45
CA LEU A 46 2.77 -5.58 8.99
C LEU A 46 2.15 -6.15 10.26
N VAL A 47 2.18 -7.48 10.42
CA VAL A 47 1.77 -8.16 11.65
C VAL A 47 2.96 -8.83 12.32
N LEU A 48 2.84 -9.06 13.61
CA LEU A 48 3.87 -9.71 14.41
C LEU A 48 3.88 -11.24 14.17
N ASP A 49 4.75 -11.94 14.90
CA ASP A 49 4.96 -13.38 14.73
C ASP A 49 3.71 -14.24 14.98
N ASP A 50 2.70 -13.71 15.67
CA ASP A 50 1.43 -14.39 15.90
C ASP A 50 0.48 -14.34 14.69
N PHE A 51 0.88 -13.67 13.61
CA PHE A 51 0.10 -13.53 12.37
C PHE A 51 -1.24 -12.81 12.53
N SER A 52 -1.47 -12.15 13.66
CA SER A 52 -2.73 -11.46 13.91
C SER A 52 -2.60 -10.09 14.57
N THR A 53 -1.52 -9.86 15.32
CA THR A 53 -1.30 -8.57 15.97
C THR A 53 -0.57 -7.61 15.02
N TRP A 54 -1.20 -6.48 14.73
CA TRP A 54 -0.58 -5.47 13.87
C TRP A 54 0.63 -4.83 14.54
N ASP A 55 1.67 -4.62 13.75
CA ASP A 55 2.74 -3.68 14.09
C ASP A 55 2.17 -2.27 13.86
N GLU A 56 1.66 -1.68 14.91
CA GLU A 56 0.90 -0.42 14.82
C GLU A 56 1.72 0.73 14.23
N GLU A 57 2.98 0.83 14.59
CA GLU A 57 3.86 1.87 14.06
C GLU A 57 4.05 1.73 12.56
N LYS A 58 4.33 0.51 12.12
CA LYS A 58 4.55 0.21 10.71
C LYS A 58 3.28 0.38 9.89
N TYR A 59 2.17 -0.09 10.41
CA TYR A 59 0.87 0.07 9.75
C TYR A 59 0.51 1.54 9.59
N ALA A 60 0.68 2.34 10.64
CA ALA A 60 0.41 3.78 10.57
C ALA A 60 1.28 4.47 9.53
N PHE A 61 2.52 4.03 9.39
CA PHE A 61 3.44 4.56 8.38
C PHE A 61 2.97 4.25 6.96
N VAL A 62 2.62 3.00 6.70
CA VAL A 62 2.21 2.53 5.36
C VAL A 62 0.83 3.04 4.99
N LYS A 63 -0.04 3.20 5.97
CA LYS A 63 -1.43 3.63 5.77
C LYS A 63 -1.55 4.92 4.96
N GLU A 64 -0.60 5.81 5.08
CA GLU A 64 -0.63 7.09 4.37
C GLU A 64 -0.55 6.97 2.85
N VAL A 65 -0.13 5.82 2.33
CA VAL A 65 -0.09 5.54 0.90
C VAL A 65 -1.08 4.47 0.47
N LEU A 66 -2.01 4.10 1.36
CA LEU A 66 -3.13 3.23 1.05
C LEU A 66 -4.36 4.09 0.80
N TRP A 67 -4.35 4.81 -0.32
CA TRP A 67 -5.36 5.83 -0.61
C TRP A 67 -6.62 5.33 -1.28
N GLN A 68 -6.71 4.06 -1.56
CA GLN A 68 -7.92 3.51 -2.17
C GLN A 68 -8.93 3.14 -1.10
N GLU A 69 -10.12 3.68 -1.21
CA GLU A 69 -11.25 3.18 -0.45
C GLU A 69 -11.58 1.78 -0.92
N ASN A 70 -11.75 0.87 0.03
CA ASN A 70 -12.14 -0.49 -0.30
C ASN A 70 -13.40 -0.50 -1.14
N GLY A 71 -13.32 -1.14 -2.30
CA GLY A 71 -14.46 -1.28 -3.18
C GLY A 71 -14.63 -0.17 -4.22
N LYS A 72 -13.68 0.75 -4.33
CA LYS A 72 -13.79 1.85 -5.28
C LYS A 72 -12.65 1.85 -6.28
N PHE A 73 -12.99 1.95 -7.55
CA PHE A 73 -12.01 2.14 -8.62
C PHE A 73 -11.87 3.60 -8.93
N VAL A 74 -10.63 4.09 -9.01
CA VAL A 74 -10.34 5.48 -9.38
C VAL A 74 -9.67 5.61 -10.73
N GLY A 75 -9.25 4.50 -11.34
CA GLY A 75 -8.67 4.48 -12.68
C GLY A 75 -8.39 3.07 -13.17
N LEU A 76 -8.23 2.93 -14.46
CA LEU A 76 -7.88 1.69 -15.16
C LEU A 76 -6.81 1.98 -16.20
N ASP A 77 -6.02 0.97 -16.54
CA ASP A 77 -4.95 1.08 -17.54
C ASP A 77 -5.45 1.11 -18.98
N HIS A 78 -6.74 1.25 -19.17
CA HIS A 78 -7.33 1.33 -20.51
C HIS A 78 -8.42 2.41 -20.54
N LYS A 79 -8.85 2.75 -21.74
CA LYS A 79 -9.71 3.90 -21.98
C LYS A 79 -11.18 3.65 -21.64
N ILE A 80 -11.45 3.30 -20.39
CA ILE A 80 -12.82 3.22 -19.88
C ILE A 80 -13.08 4.44 -19.01
N ALA A 81 -14.11 5.20 -19.36
CA ALA A 81 -14.50 6.35 -18.55
C ALA A 81 -15.19 5.87 -17.28
N LEU A 82 -14.61 6.19 -16.13
CA LEU A 82 -15.14 5.83 -14.83
C LEU A 82 -15.88 6.98 -14.12
N GLY A 83 -15.92 8.17 -14.75
CA GLY A 83 -16.43 9.38 -14.13
C GLY A 83 -15.38 10.04 -13.23
N GLU A 84 -15.71 11.21 -12.69
CA GLU A 84 -14.76 12.03 -11.92
C GLU A 84 -14.33 11.39 -10.60
N ASN A 85 -15.20 10.62 -9.98
CA ASN A 85 -14.98 10.02 -8.67
C ASN A 85 -14.72 8.52 -8.70
N GLY A 86 -14.53 7.95 -9.90
CA GLY A 86 -14.40 6.51 -10.07
C GLY A 86 -15.71 5.77 -9.89
N ILE A 87 -15.64 4.46 -9.78
CA ILE A 87 -16.80 3.61 -9.55
C ILE A 87 -16.56 2.70 -8.34
N THR A 88 -17.62 2.29 -7.68
CA THR A 88 -17.55 1.32 -6.58
C THR A 88 -17.49 -0.10 -7.14
N LEU A 89 -17.11 -1.08 -6.31
CA LEU A 89 -17.15 -2.49 -6.69
C LEU A 89 -18.57 -2.93 -7.03
N LYS A 90 -19.58 -2.35 -6.38
CA LYS A 90 -20.98 -2.62 -6.68
C LYS A 90 -21.32 -2.19 -8.09
N ASP A 91 -20.88 -1.00 -8.48
CA ASP A 91 -21.11 -0.48 -9.82
C ASP A 91 -20.28 -1.23 -10.86
N ALA A 92 -19.08 -1.64 -10.50
CA ALA A 92 -18.17 -2.39 -11.37
C ALA A 92 -18.69 -3.76 -11.77
N LYS A 93 -19.63 -4.33 -11.02
CA LYS A 93 -20.26 -5.62 -11.39
C LYS A 93 -20.98 -5.59 -12.73
N GLY A 94 -21.32 -4.41 -13.20
CA GLY A 94 -21.91 -4.22 -14.53
C GLY A 94 -20.91 -4.12 -15.67
N LEU A 95 -19.62 -4.11 -15.34
CA LEU A 95 -18.56 -4.07 -16.32
C LEU A 95 -18.10 -5.48 -16.71
#